data_c05e64df04443cb0597b75334bf8b843
#
_entry.id   c05e64df04443cb0597b75334bf8b843
#
_cell.length_a   1.000
_cell.length_b   1.000
_cell.length_c   1.000
_cell.angle_alpha   90.00
_cell.angle_beta   90.00
_cell.angle_gamma   90.00
#
_symmetry.space_group_name_H-M   'P 1'
#
loop_
_entity.id
_entity.type
_entity.pdbx_description
1 polymer ?
#
loop_
_entity_poly.entity_id
_entity_poly.type
_entity_poly.pdbx_seq_one_letter_code
_entity_poly.pdbx_strand_id
1 'polypeptide(L)'
;LGFLRAAPALGAVVMAIIIAYKPPTQHAGRNLFLSIAAFGVATILFGISENYYLSLFFLFLTGAFDNVSVVIRHSILQLATPDHMRGRVSSVNSIFIGSSNEIGAFESGVAARAMGLKASVVFGGIMTILIVAATAKIAPKLRKLNMKNIE
;
A
#
# COMPACT_ATOMS: atom_id res chain seq x y z
N LEU A 1 12.11 17.00 -10.92
CA LEU A 1 11.45 16.76 -9.62
C LEU A 1 9.92 16.58 -9.77
N GLY A 2 9.22 17.37 -10.61
CA GLY A 2 7.77 17.27 -10.79
C GLY A 2 7.30 15.91 -11.30
N PHE A 3 7.96 15.35 -12.31
CA PHE A 3 7.62 14.03 -12.87
C PHE A 3 7.79 12.88 -11.86
N LEU A 4 8.81 12.93 -11.00
CA LEU A 4 9.00 11.93 -9.94
C LEU A 4 7.87 11.99 -8.91
N ARG A 5 7.35 13.17 -8.59
CA ARG A 5 6.19 13.30 -7.69
C ARG A 5 4.88 12.87 -8.34
N ALA A 6 4.74 13.06 -9.67
CA ALA A 6 3.55 12.66 -10.41
C ALA A 6 3.50 11.15 -10.70
N ALA A 7 4.65 10.46 -10.75
CA ALA A 7 4.72 9.06 -11.14
C ALA A 7 3.85 8.11 -10.28
N PRO A 8 3.86 8.19 -8.93
CA PRO A 8 2.98 7.35 -8.11
C PRO A 8 1.50 7.65 -8.36
N ALA A 9 1.14 8.93 -8.54
CA ALA A 9 -0.25 9.31 -8.82
C ALA A 9 -0.72 8.73 -10.16
N LEU A 10 0.11 8.77 -11.20
CA LEU A 10 -0.20 8.14 -12.49
C LEU A 10 -0.34 6.62 -12.34
N GLY A 11 0.54 5.97 -11.58
CA GLY A 11 0.43 4.55 -11.27
C GLY A 11 -0.88 4.21 -10.58
N ALA A 12 -1.28 5.00 -9.59
CA ALA A 12 -2.54 4.84 -8.87
C ALA A 12 -3.75 5.00 -9.80
N VAL A 13 -3.77 6.00 -10.67
CA VAL A 13 -4.86 6.23 -11.63
C VAL A 13 -4.98 5.08 -12.63
N VAL A 14 -3.88 4.64 -13.23
CA VAL A 14 -3.88 3.51 -14.17
C VAL A 14 -4.40 2.25 -13.48
N MET A 15 -3.95 1.97 -12.26
CA MET A 15 -4.40 0.81 -11.52
C MET A 15 -5.87 0.91 -11.10
N ALA A 16 -6.35 2.11 -10.74
CA ALA A 16 -7.77 2.34 -10.45
C ALA A 16 -8.66 2.01 -11.65
N ILE A 17 -8.24 2.39 -12.85
CA ILE A 17 -8.94 2.05 -14.10
C ILE A 17 -8.95 0.52 -14.30
N ILE A 18 -7.81 -0.15 -14.13
CA ILE A 18 -7.71 -1.61 -14.28
C ILE A 18 -8.63 -2.32 -13.27
N ILE A 19 -8.65 -1.88 -12.02
CA ILE A 19 -9.50 -2.44 -10.96
C ILE A 19 -10.98 -2.21 -11.27
N ALA A 20 -11.36 -1.08 -11.88
CA ALA A 20 -12.73 -0.80 -12.28
C ALA A 20 -13.25 -1.84 -13.31
N TYR A 21 -12.38 -2.30 -14.21
CA TYR A 21 -12.72 -3.36 -15.18
C TYR A 21 -12.58 -4.78 -14.62
N LYS A 22 -11.63 -5.00 -13.71
CA LYS A 22 -11.37 -6.30 -13.08
C LYS A 22 -11.22 -6.15 -11.56
N PRO A 23 -12.33 -6.07 -10.83
CA PRO A 23 -12.26 -5.93 -9.38
C PRO A 23 -11.61 -7.16 -8.73
N PRO A 24 -10.66 -6.99 -7.80
CA PRO A 24 -9.95 -8.07 -7.12
C PRO A 24 -10.81 -8.69 -6.01
N THR A 25 -12.06 -9.10 -6.34
CA THR A 25 -13.04 -9.64 -5.39
C THR A 25 -12.71 -11.07 -4.95
N GLN A 26 -12.08 -11.86 -5.84
CA GLN A 26 -11.64 -13.21 -5.54
C GLN A 26 -10.26 -13.17 -4.86
N HIS A 27 -10.10 -13.89 -3.76
CA HIS A 27 -8.84 -13.97 -2.99
C HIS A 27 -8.33 -12.59 -2.50
N ALA A 28 -9.22 -11.73 -2.04
CA ALA A 28 -8.91 -10.37 -1.62
C ALA A 28 -7.74 -10.32 -0.61
N GLY A 29 -7.71 -11.22 0.36
CA GLY A 29 -6.63 -11.30 1.33
C GLY A 29 -5.27 -11.60 0.69
N ARG A 30 -5.20 -12.56 -0.23
CA ARG A 30 -3.95 -12.89 -0.94
C ARG A 30 -3.48 -11.73 -1.82
N ASN A 31 -4.41 -11.11 -2.54
CA ASN A 31 -4.11 -9.97 -3.40
C ASN A 31 -3.61 -8.77 -2.58
N LEU A 32 -4.18 -8.54 -1.39
CA LEU A 32 -3.71 -7.52 -0.46
C LEU A 32 -2.24 -7.74 -0.06
N PHE A 33 -1.91 -8.95 0.42
CA PHE A 33 -0.54 -9.27 0.83
C PHE A 33 0.45 -9.17 -0.34
N LEU A 34 0.08 -9.66 -1.52
CA LEU A 34 0.91 -9.56 -2.73
C LEU A 34 1.14 -8.10 -3.14
N SER A 35 0.11 -7.25 -3.09
CA SER A 35 0.24 -5.84 -3.44
C SER A 35 1.17 -5.10 -2.49
N ILE A 36 1.06 -5.34 -1.16
CA ILE A 36 1.93 -4.69 -0.19
C ILE A 36 3.37 -5.23 -0.30
N ALA A 37 3.56 -6.52 -0.56
CA ALA A 37 4.89 -7.08 -0.80
C ALA A 37 5.53 -6.50 -2.07
N ALA A 38 4.76 -6.40 -3.16
CA ALA A 38 5.22 -5.78 -4.40
C ALA A 38 5.54 -4.29 -4.24
N PHE A 39 4.75 -3.57 -3.44
CA PHE A 39 5.05 -2.19 -3.05
C PHE A 39 6.41 -2.11 -2.32
N GLY A 40 6.66 -2.97 -1.34
CA GLY A 40 7.94 -3.02 -0.61
C GLY A 40 9.13 -3.31 -1.54
N VAL A 41 8.99 -4.27 -2.46
CA VAL A 41 10.02 -4.58 -3.46
C VAL A 41 10.27 -3.39 -4.39
N ALA A 42 9.21 -2.76 -4.92
CA ALA A 42 9.32 -1.58 -5.78
C ALA A 42 10.01 -0.41 -5.06
N THR A 43 9.73 -0.23 -3.76
CA THR A 43 10.38 0.78 -2.91
C THR A 43 11.88 0.51 -2.75
N ILE A 44 12.28 -0.75 -2.51
CA ILE A 44 13.70 -1.13 -2.41
C ILE A 44 14.41 -0.87 -3.75
N LEU A 45 13.82 -1.30 -4.86
CA LEU A 45 14.38 -1.11 -6.20
C LEU A 45 14.51 0.38 -6.54
N PHE A 46 13.53 1.20 -6.15
CA PHE A 46 13.62 2.65 -6.27
C PHE A 46 14.81 3.21 -5.45
N GLY A 47 14.98 2.76 -4.20
CA GLY A 47 16.07 3.23 -3.32
C GLY A 47 17.47 2.89 -3.84
N ILE A 48 17.61 1.76 -4.55
CA ILE A 48 18.88 1.30 -5.13
C ILE A 48 19.11 1.90 -6.53
N SER A 49 18.04 2.29 -7.23
CA SER A 49 18.12 2.79 -8.61
C SER A 49 18.90 4.10 -8.70
N GLU A 50 19.87 4.14 -9.61
CA GLU A 50 20.64 5.35 -9.98
C GLU A 50 20.19 5.94 -11.31
N ASN A 51 19.35 5.23 -12.06
CA ASN A 51 18.84 5.67 -13.34
C ASN A 51 17.51 6.39 -13.16
N TYR A 52 17.39 7.60 -13.72
CA TYR A 52 16.18 8.42 -13.62
C TYR A 52 14.92 7.72 -14.15
N TYR A 53 15.01 7.06 -15.31
CA TYR A 53 13.86 6.38 -15.92
C TYR A 53 13.42 5.15 -15.11
N LEU A 54 14.39 4.39 -14.59
CA LEU A 54 14.10 3.25 -13.70
C LEU A 54 13.47 3.73 -12.40
N SER A 55 13.96 4.81 -11.82
CA SER A 55 13.39 5.40 -10.60
C SER A 55 11.95 5.85 -10.83
N LEU A 56 11.67 6.47 -11.97
CA LEU A 56 10.32 6.91 -12.37
C LEU A 56 9.38 5.70 -12.53
N PHE A 57 9.86 4.63 -13.15
CA PHE A 57 9.10 3.39 -13.33
C PHE A 57 8.80 2.70 -11.99
N PHE A 58 9.77 2.60 -11.09
CA PHE A 58 9.53 2.00 -9.76
C PHE A 58 8.59 2.85 -8.92
N LEU A 59 8.68 4.18 -8.98
CA LEU A 59 7.71 5.07 -8.32
C LEU A 59 6.30 4.91 -8.90
N PHE A 60 6.16 4.75 -10.20
CA PHE A 60 4.88 4.43 -10.82
C PHE A 60 4.31 3.11 -10.26
N LEU A 61 5.14 2.06 -10.15
CA LEU A 61 4.73 0.78 -9.59
C LEU A 61 4.34 0.88 -8.12
N THR A 62 5.04 1.67 -7.31
CA THR A 62 4.65 1.87 -5.91
C THR A 62 3.25 2.45 -5.81
N GLY A 63 2.92 3.48 -6.60
CA GLY A 63 1.58 4.04 -6.62
C GLY A 63 0.50 3.06 -7.10
N ALA A 64 0.82 2.24 -8.11
CA ALA A 64 -0.08 1.22 -8.62
C ALA A 64 -0.41 0.16 -7.56
N PHE A 65 0.60 -0.39 -6.88
CA PHE A 65 0.42 -1.43 -5.85
C PHE A 65 -0.21 -0.88 -4.58
N ASP A 66 0.12 0.34 -4.17
CA ASP A 66 -0.54 0.99 -3.05
C ASP A 66 -2.04 1.17 -3.31
N ASN A 67 -2.42 1.62 -4.50
CA ASN A 67 -3.84 1.78 -4.87
C ASN A 67 -4.61 0.45 -4.77
N VAL A 68 -4.04 -0.68 -5.24
CA VAL A 68 -4.66 -2.02 -5.07
C VAL A 68 -4.92 -2.31 -3.61
N SER A 69 -3.92 -2.10 -2.76
CA SER A 69 -4.00 -2.31 -1.31
C SER A 69 -5.09 -1.44 -0.67
N VAL A 70 -5.14 -0.15 -1.03
CA VAL A 70 -6.14 0.80 -0.54
C VAL A 70 -7.55 0.37 -0.92
N VAL A 71 -7.79 0.04 -2.19
CA VAL A 71 -9.11 -0.39 -2.67
C VAL A 71 -9.57 -1.65 -1.95
N ILE A 72 -8.71 -2.66 -1.82
CA ILE A 72 -9.06 -3.91 -1.13
C ILE A 72 -9.41 -3.65 0.34
N ARG A 73 -8.60 -2.85 1.05
CA ARG A 73 -8.85 -2.51 2.46
C ARG A 73 -10.17 -1.77 2.65
N HIS A 74 -10.44 -0.78 1.80
CA HIS A 74 -11.71 -0.05 1.84
C HIS A 74 -12.91 -0.95 1.53
N SER A 75 -12.81 -1.83 0.54
CA SER A 75 -13.88 -2.77 0.19
C SER A 75 -14.18 -3.73 1.33
N ILE A 76 -13.15 -4.31 1.97
CA ILE A 76 -13.33 -5.19 3.13
C ILE A 76 -14.01 -4.43 4.28
N LEU A 77 -13.56 -3.21 4.57
CA LEU A 77 -14.12 -2.39 5.64
C LEU A 77 -15.60 -2.08 5.39
N GLN A 78 -15.96 -1.72 4.16
CA GLN A 78 -17.35 -1.42 3.78
C GLN A 78 -18.26 -2.65 3.85
N LEU A 79 -17.79 -3.81 3.37
CA LEU A 79 -18.56 -5.06 3.42
C LEU A 79 -18.72 -5.59 4.86
N ALA A 80 -17.70 -5.43 5.69
CA ALA A 80 -17.75 -5.88 7.09
C ALA A 80 -18.54 -4.94 8.02
N THR A 81 -18.92 -3.73 7.54
CA THR A 81 -19.57 -2.72 8.38
C THR A 81 -21.06 -2.60 8.04
N PRO A 82 -21.99 -2.75 9.02
CA PRO A 82 -23.41 -2.50 8.83
C PRO A 82 -23.69 -1.08 8.32
N ASP A 83 -24.70 -0.91 7.47
CA ASP A 83 -25.02 0.36 6.79
C ASP A 83 -25.14 1.55 7.73
N HIS A 84 -25.80 1.35 8.87
CA HIS A 84 -26.04 2.40 9.88
C HIS A 84 -24.76 2.87 10.59
N MET A 85 -23.66 2.14 10.50
CA MET A 85 -22.36 2.47 11.14
C MET A 85 -21.28 2.88 10.16
N ARG A 86 -21.50 2.76 8.84
CA ARG A 86 -20.47 3.02 7.81
C ARG A 86 -19.83 4.41 7.95
N GLY A 87 -20.63 5.43 8.20
CA GLY A 87 -20.11 6.80 8.38
C GLY A 87 -19.17 6.92 9.58
N ARG A 88 -19.55 6.36 10.71
CA ARG A 88 -18.74 6.39 11.95
C ARG A 88 -17.44 5.61 11.79
N VAL A 89 -17.51 4.41 11.22
CA VAL A 89 -16.34 3.57 10.99
C VAL A 89 -15.40 4.23 9.97
N SER A 90 -15.92 4.82 8.89
CA SER A 90 -15.12 5.56 7.92
C SER A 90 -14.41 6.75 8.53
N SER A 91 -15.08 7.52 9.41
CA SER A 91 -14.46 8.67 10.09
C SER A 91 -13.29 8.23 10.99
N VAL A 92 -13.50 7.18 11.80
CA VAL A 92 -12.43 6.62 12.65
C VAL A 92 -11.28 6.10 11.79
N ASN A 93 -11.58 5.35 10.72
CA ASN A 93 -10.56 4.83 9.82
C ASN A 93 -9.75 5.96 9.15
N SER A 94 -10.40 7.06 8.77
CA SER A 94 -9.71 8.23 8.19
C SER A 94 -8.75 8.89 9.17
N ILE A 95 -9.14 8.99 10.45
CA ILE A 95 -8.25 9.50 11.51
C ILE A 95 -7.04 8.58 11.68
N PHE A 96 -7.25 7.25 11.72
CA PHE A 96 -6.15 6.29 11.82
C PHE A 96 -5.19 6.38 10.63
N ILE A 97 -5.72 6.45 9.41
CA ILE A 97 -4.90 6.58 8.19
C ILE A 97 -4.13 7.90 8.21
N GLY A 98 -4.79 9.01 8.51
CA GLY A 98 -4.16 10.32 8.61
C GLY A 98 -3.03 10.35 9.63
N SER A 99 -3.30 9.90 10.87
CA SER A 99 -2.29 9.82 11.93
C SER A 99 -1.12 8.90 11.57
N SER A 100 -1.39 7.75 10.94
CA SER A 100 -0.34 6.83 10.51
C SER A 100 0.53 7.44 9.42
N ASN A 101 -0.04 8.21 8.48
CA ASN A 101 0.71 8.91 7.45
C ASN A 101 1.63 9.99 8.04
N GLU A 102 1.14 10.77 9.01
CA GLU A 102 1.95 11.80 9.69
C GLU A 102 3.09 11.18 10.49
N ILE A 103 2.81 10.12 11.25
CA ILE A 103 3.85 9.39 12.00
C ILE A 103 4.87 8.77 11.04
N GLY A 104 4.43 8.15 9.96
CA GLY A 104 5.31 7.56 8.95
C GLY A 104 6.18 8.60 8.24
N ALA A 105 5.64 9.79 7.93
CA ALA A 105 6.40 10.89 7.37
C ALA A 105 7.48 11.39 8.34
N PHE A 106 7.13 11.54 9.63
CA PHE A 106 8.07 11.92 10.68
C PHE A 106 9.20 10.89 10.84
N GLU A 107 8.84 9.60 10.96
CA GLU A 107 9.79 8.48 11.07
C GLU A 107 10.73 8.42 9.87
N SER A 108 10.19 8.55 8.66
CA SER A 108 10.97 8.58 7.43
C SER A 108 11.94 9.77 7.39
N GLY A 109 11.52 10.94 7.87
CA GLY A 109 12.37 12.12 7.98
C GLY A 109 13.52 11.93 8.97
N VAL A 110 13.26 11.35 10.13
CA VAL A 110 14.28 11.01 11.14
C VAL A 110 15.26 9.97 10.60
N ALA A 111 14.76 8.90 9.99
CA ALA A 111 15.59 7.84 9.40
C ALA A 111 16.48 8.39 8.28
N ALA A 112 15.94 9.27 7.41
CA ALA A 112 16.71 9.91 6.34
C ALA A 112 17.84 10.81 6.90
N ARG A 113 17.62 11.48 8.03
CA ARG A 113 18.66 12.25 8.71
C ARG A 113 19.75 11.38 9.33
N ALA A 114 19.37 10.23 9.90
CA ALA A 114 20.29 9.36 10.62
C ALA A 114 21.17 8.50 9.69
N MET A 115 20.57 7.92 8.64
CA MET A 115 21.24 6.94 7.78
C MET A 115 21.32 7.36 6.30
N GLY A 116 20.84 8.55 5.95
CA GLY A 116 20.80 9.05 4.58
C GLY A 116 19.54 8.60 3.81
N LEU A 117 19.20 9.34 2.76
CA LEU A 117 17.96 9.18 2.02
C LEU A 117 17.83 7.79 1.37
N LYS A 118 18.87 7.32 0.69
CA LYS A 118 18.85 6.00 0.01
C LYS A 118 18.65 4.86 1.00
N ALA A 119 19.42 4.85 2.09
CA ALA A 119 19.35 3.82 3.11
C ALA A 119 18.00 3.80 3.83
N SER A 120 17.43 4.96 4.13
CA SER A 120 16.11 5.10 4.73
C SER A 120 15.00 4.50 3.86
N VAL A 121 15.01 4.77 2.55
CA VAL A 121 14.04 4.21 1.60
C VAL A 121 14.13 2.68 1.51
N VAL A 122 15.36 2.16 1.40
CA VAL A 122 15.58 0.71 1.35
C VAL A 122 15.15 0.04 2.66
N PHE A 123 15.49 0.64 3.80
CA PHE A 123 15.07 0.17 5.12
C PHE A 123 13.54 0.12 5.25
N GLY A 124 12.83 1.18 4.83
CA GLY A 124 11.37 1.21 4.81
C GLY A 124 10.76 0.09 3.96
N GLY A 125 11.31 -0.16 2.77
CA GLY A 125 10.88 -1.26 1.91
C GLY A 125 11.11 -2.65 2.54
N ILE A 126 12.26 -2.87 3.19
CA ILE A 126 12.57 -4.12 3.91
C ILE A 126 11.60 -4.31 5.08
N MET A 127 11.36 -3.28 5.88
CA MET A 127 10.43 -3.34 7.01
C MET A 127 9.00 -3.65 6.53
N THR A 128 8.57 -3.08 5.42
CA THR A 128 7.26 -3.39 4.82
C THR A 128 7.15 -4.88 4.48
N ILE A 129 8.17 -5.47 3.84
CA ILE A 129 8.17 -6.89 3.48
C ILE A 129 8.18 -7.77 4.74
N LEU A 130 8.97 -7.42 5.76
CA LEU A 130 9.03 -8.17 7.03
C LEU A 130 7.68 -8.15 7.75
N ILE A 131 7.02 -6.99 7.84
CA ILE A 131 5.71 -6.86 8.46
C ILE A 131 4.67 -7.69 7.70
N VAL A 132 4.67 -7.63 6.37
CA VAL A 132 3.77 -8.45 5.53
C VAL A 132 4.01 -9.93 5.76
N ALA A 133 5.26 -10.38 5.76
CA ALA A 133 5.60 -11.78 5.99
C ALA A 133 5.18 -12.25 7.40
N ALA A 134 5.42 -11.42 8.42
CA ALA A 134 5.00 -11.69 9.79
C ALA A 134 3.46 -11.77 9.90
N THR A 135 2.76 -10.79 9.34
CA THR A 135 1.28 -10.76 9.36
C THR A 135 0.68 -11.93 8.59
N ALA A 136 1.27 -12.31 7.46
CA ALA A 136 0.81 -13.46 6.68
C ALA A 136 0.95 -14.80 7.44
N LYS A 137 1.94 -14.90 8.36
CA LYS A 137 2.14 -16.07 9.23
C LYS A 137 1.20 -16.04 10.43
N ILE A 138 1.01 -14.89 11.07
CA ILE A 138 0.20 -14.73 12.29
C ILE A 138 -1.29 -14.78 11.98
N ALA A 139 -1.71 -14.26 10.84
CA ALA A 139 -3.12 -14.16 10.45
C ALA A 139 -3.45 -14.93 9.16
N PRO A 140 -3.38 -16.30 9.16
CA PRO A 140 -3.67 -17.09 7.97
C PRO A 140 -5.12 -16.95 7.50
N LYS A 141 -6.04 -16.59 8.40
CA LYS A 141 -7.46 -16.32 8.07
C LYS A 141 -7.60 -15.12 7.14
N LEU A 142 -6.81 -14.05 7.34
CA LEU A 142 -6.80 -12.87 6.45
C LEU A 142 -6.34 -13.23 5.04
N ARG A 143 -5.35 -14.13 4.91
CA ARG A 143 -4.84 -14.57 3.60
C ARG A 143 -5.88 -15.36 2.80
N LYS A 144 -6.77 -16.10 3.48
CA LYS A 144 -7.84 -16.91 2.88
C LYS A 144 -9.14 -16.13 2.68
N LEU A 145 -9.18 -14.86 3.05
CA LEU A 145 -10.37 -14.03 3.00
C LEU A 145 -10.81 -13.82 1.55
N ASN A 146 -12.06 -14.17 1.27
CA ASN A 146 -12.72 -13.98 -0.01
C ASN A 146 -13.93 -13.06 0.22
N MET A 147 -14.04 -11.98 -0.54
CA MET A 147 -15.14 -11.02 -0.38
C MET A 147 -16.52 -11.64 -0.60
N LYS A 148 -16.61 -12.70 -1.41
CA LYS A 148 -17.86 -13.44 -1.63
C LYS A 148 -18.40 -14.18 -0.39
N ASN A 149 -17.58 -14.35 0.65
CA ASN A 149 -17.97 -15.05 1.88
C ASN A 149 -18.29 -14.08 3.02
N ILE A 150 -18.32 -12.77 2.75
CA ILE A 150 -18.62 -11.73 3.76
C ILE A 150 -20.07 -11.24 3.59
N GLU A 151 -20.73 -11.56 2.47
CA GLU A 151 -22.18 -11.40 2.28
C GLU A 151 -22.90 -12.59 2.94
#